data_c7393038ec6babaa62c994fced378dba
#
_entry.id   c7393038ec6babaa62c994fced378dba
#
_cell.length_a   1.000
_cell.length_b   1.000
_cell.length_c   1.000
_cell.angle_alpha   90.00
_cell.angle_beta   90.00
_cell.angle_gamma   90.00
#
_symmetry.space_group_name_H-M   'P 1'
#
loop_
_entity.id
_entity.type
_entity.pdbx_description
1 polymer ?
#
loop_
_entity_poly.entity_id
_entity_poly.type
_entity_poly.pdbx_seq_one_letter_code
_entity_poly.pdbx_strand_id
1 'polypeptide(L)'
;MAEKNRILDKELRHALNEEDCYTIMDFLMVEFSDRKDYHYNYYFDTPERSLSKHNTTLRLRTVVKDHDISYHLTLKVPTIDEDTHLEYHERLDEKEMRLLAYNNKLPHGEIAELTSIHGGKVQLVNVIKVNRVFAMYMDQQVFFDRISHRGKIYFEIGTRIDQTKNGDTERLINQFKGLLNKFDIIFKQAERRSVKFR
;
A
#
# COMPACT_ATOMS: atom_id res chain seq x y z
N MET A 1 -19.10 16.56 9.62
CA MET A 1 -17.91 16.07 10.36
C MET A 1 -17.34 14.93 9.57
N ALA A 2 -16.13 15.07 9.00
CA ALA A 2 -15.48 13.97 8.29
C ALA A 2 -15.20 12.85 9.31
N GLU A 3 -15.66 11.63 9.01
CA GLU A 3 -15.30 10.46 9.81
C GLU A 3 -13.77 10.37 9.86
N LYS A 4 -13.23 10.38 11.07
CA LYS A 4 -11.78 10.19 11.28
C LYS A 4 -11.45 8.75 10.96
N ASN A 5 -11.10 8.47 9.71
CA ASN A 5 -10.67 7.14 9.27
C ASN A 5 -9.21 6.90 9.70
N ARG A 6 -9.05 6.54 10.98
CA ARG A 6 -7.78 6.03 11.51
C ARG A 6 -7.87 4.51 11.56
N ILE A 7 -6.95 3.85 10.89
CA ILE A 7 -6.92 2.39 10.82
C ILE A 7 -5.58 1.91 11.37
N LEU A 8 -5.62 0.93 12.28
CA LEU A 8 -4.44 0.19 12.69
C LEU A 8 -4.27 -0.96 11.67
N ASP A 9 -3.36 -0.79 10.72
CA ASP A 9 -3.17 -1.71 9.59
C ASP A 9 -1.93 -2.59 9.81
N LYS A 10 -2.15 -3.92 9.79
CA LYS A 10 -1.09 -4.92 9.70
C LYS A 10 -1.15 -5.58 8.34
N GLU A 11 -0.17 -5.32 7.49
CA GLU A 11 -0.09 -5.87 6.14
C GLU A 11 1.11 -6.80 6.03
N LEU A 12 0.86 -8.08 5.78
CA LEU A 12 1.90 -9.04 5.42
C LEU A 12 2.09 -9.01 3.92
N ARG A 13 3.34 -8.92 3.46
CA ARG A 13 3.71 -8.97 2.04
C ARG A 13 4.96 -9.80 1.84
N HIS A 14 4.99 -10.57 0.77
CA HIS A 14 6.14 -11.35 0.32
C HIS A 14 6.43 -11.00 -1.13
N ALA A 15 7.71 -10.76 -1.45
CA ALA A 15 8.14 -10.55 -2.82
C ALA A 15 8.25 -11.90 -3.54
N LEU A 16 7.67 -12.00 -4.72
CA LEU A 16 7.69 -13.20 -5.56
C LEU A 16 8.55 -12.96 -6.81
N ASN A 17 9.11 -14.00 -7.37
CA ASN A 17 9.50 -14.01 -8.77
C ASN A 17 8.24 -14.16 -9.65
N GLU A 18 8.39 -14.02 -10.95
CA GLU A 18 7.27 -14.06 -11.89
C GLU A 18 6.61 -15.44 -11.96
N GLU A 19 7.41 -16.51 -11.99
CA GLU A 19 6.96 -17.89 -12.07
C GLU A 19 6.13 -18.28 -10.84
N ASP A 20 6.65 -18.05 -9.64
CA ASP A 20 5.93 -18.32 -8.38
C ASP A 20 4.63 -17.53 -8.32
N CYS A 21 4.64 -16.25 -8.76
CA CYS A 21 3.45 -15.43 -8.75
C CYS A 21 2.33 -16.05 -9.60
N TYR A 22 2.61 -16.40 -10.84
CA TYR A 22 1.60 -16.98 -11.72
C TYR A 22 1.19 -18.39 -11.28
N THR A 23 2.12 -19.22 -10.78
CA THR A 23 1.80 -20.54 -10.24
C THR A 23 0.80 -20.49 -9.08
N ILE A 24 0.98 -19.54 -8.14
CA ILE A 24 0.04 -19.37 -7.02
C ILE A 24 -1.29 -18.77 -7.51
N MET A 25 -1.25 -17.84 -8.47
CA MET A 25 -2.45 -17.24 -9.06
C MET A 25 -3.30 -18.29 -9.78
N ASP A 26 -2.68 -19.18 -10.56
CA ASP A 26 -3.37 -20.29 -11.24
C ASP A 26 -4.03 -21.23 -10.23
N PHE A 27 -3.32 -21.57 -9.15
CA PHE A 27 -3.89 -22.38 -8.06
C PHE A 27 -5.12 -21.72 -7.42
N LEU A 28 -5.14 -20.39 -7.31
CA LEU A 28 -6.25 -19.63 -6.76
C LEU A 28 -7.27 -19.19 -7.82
N MET A 29 -7.08 -19.59 -9.09
CA MET A 29 -7.95 -19.29 -10.23
C MET A 29 -8.19 -17.78 -10.43
N VAL A 30 -7.13 -16.97 -10.34
CA VAL A 30 -7.17 -15.52 -10.57
C VAL A 30 -6.08 -15.10 -11.54
N GLU A 31 -6.31 -14.00 -12.25
CA GLU A 31 -5.38 -13.43 -13.22
C GLU A 31 -5.32 -11.90 -13.12
N PHE A 32 -4.21 -11.31 -13.55
CA PHE A 32 -4.13 -9.86 -13.71
C PHE A 32 -4.98 -9.42 -14.91
N SER A 33 -5.84 -8.43 -14.68
CA SER A 33 -6.56 -7.77 -15.75
C SER A 33 -5.83 -6.49 -16.16
N ASP A 34 -5.47 -6.38 -17.44
CA ASP A 34 -4.81 -5.17 -17.95
C ASP A 34 -5.76 -3.97 -18.11
N ARG A 35 -7.06 -4.20 -17.99
CA ARG A 35 -8.11 -3.19 -18.23
C ARG A 35 -8.80 -2.69 -16.98
N LYS A 36 -8.56 -3.33 -15.81
CA LYS A 36 -9.31 -3.04 -14.58
C LYS A 36 -8.34 -2.92 -13.41
N ASP A 37 -8.71 -2.12 -12.43
CA ASP A 37 -8.10 -2.03 -11.10
C ASP A 37 -6.58 -1.82 -11.06
N TYR A 38 -6.15 -0.64 -11.40
CA TYR A 38 -4.77 -0.23 -11.16
C TYR A 38 -4.70 1.03 -10.30
N HIS A 39 -3.60 1.13 -9.56
CA HIS A 39 -3.34 2.25 -8.70
C HIS A 39 -2.05 2.95 -9.14
N TYR A 40 -2.09 4.29 -9.25
CA TYR A 40 -0.89 5.10 -9.24
C TYR A 40 -0.63 5.57 -7.82
N ASN A 41 0.53 5.24 -7.27
CA ASN A 41 0.96 5.68 -5.95
C ASN A 41 2.07 6.69 -6.10
N TYR A 42 1.81 7.92 -5.70
CA TYR A 42 2.73 9.04 -5.67
C TYR A 42 3.23 9.15 -4.23
N TYR A 43 4.52 9.00 -4.02
CA TYR A 43 5.15 9.12 -2.71
C TYR A 43 5.77 10.50 -2.56
N PHE A 44 5.52 11.12 -1.43
CA PHE A 44 6.02 12.45 -1.10
C PHE A 44 6.90 12.37 0.14
N ASP A 45 7.87 13.28 0.21
CA ASP A 45 8.70 13.48 1.38
C ASP A 45 9.09 14.96 1.46
N THR A 46 9.61 15.40 2.59
CA THR A 46 10.23 16.72 2.68
C THR A 46 11.54 16.76 1.89
N PRO A 47 12.05 17.95 1.50
CA PRO A 47 13.37 18.07 0.86
C PRO A 47 14.48 17.37 1.65
N GLU A 48 14.43 17.46 2.99
CA GLU A 48 15.40 16.87 3.91
C GLU A 48 15.16 15.39 4.19
N ARG A 49 14.13 14.77 3.55
CA ARG A 49 13.73 13.39 3.77
C ARG A 49 13.30 13.10 5.22
N SER A 50 12.68 14.07 5.87
CA SER A 50 12.29 13.97 7.28
C SER A 50 11.24 12.88 7.51
N LEU A 51 10.24 12.74 6.62
CA LEU A 51 9.23 11.68 6.77
C LEU A 51 9.88 10.29 6.75
N SER A 52 10.71 10.02 5.76
CA SER A 52 11.35 8.70 5.65
C SER A 52 12.37 8.42 6.74
N LYS A 53 13.07 9.42 7.26
CA LYS A 53 13.96 9.27 8.43
C LYS A 53 13.19 8.84 9.68
N HIS A 54 11.91 9.21 9.79
CA HIS A 54 11.03 8.80 10.87
C HIS A 54 10.11 7.63 10.49
N ASN A 55 10.46 6.84 9.49
CA ASN A 55 9.66 5.71 9.00
C ASN A 55 8.20 6.07 8.65
N THR A 56 7.94 7.34 8.40
CA THR A 56 6.63 7.85 8.00
C THR A 56 6.52 7.86 6.48
N THR A 57 5.34 7.52 5.97
CA THR A 57 5.09 7.49 4.51
C THR A 57 3.89 8.35 4.18
N LEU A 58 4.09 9.37 3.34
CA LEU A 58 3.03 10.15 2.74
C LEU A 58 2.80 9.68 1.30
N ARG A 59 1.56 9.28 1.00
CA ARG A 59 1.19 8.72 -0.30
C ARG A 59 -0.12 9.30 -0.80
N LEU A 60 -0.12 9.84 -2.00
CA LEU A 60 -1.32 10.05 -2.79
C LEU A 60 -1.54 8.80 -3.66
N ARG A 61 -2.72 8.23 -3.64
CA ARG A 61 -3.12 7.11 -4.50
C ARG A 61 -4.25 7.54 -5.41
N THR A 62 -4.04 7.41 -6.71
CA THR A 62 -5.12 7.42 -7.69
C THR A 62 -5.54 5.98 -7.94
N VAL A 63 -6.80 5.67 -7.69
CA VAL A 63 -7.41 4.37 -7.99
C VAL A 63 -8.22 4.53 -9.26
N VAL A 64 -7.94 3.69 -10.24
CA VAL A 64 -8.74 3.58 -11.47
C VAL A 64 -9.42 2.23 -11.42
N LYS A 65 -10.75 2.25 -11.37
CA LYS A 65 -11.57 1.04 -11.33
C LYS A 65 -12.70 1.16 -12.35
N ASP A 66 -12.66 0.30 -13.37
CA ASP A 66 -13.55 0.38 -14.53
C ASP A 66 -13.48 1.77 -15.18
N HIS A 67 -14.48 2.63 -14.94
CA HIS A 67 -14.56 4.01 -15.42
C HIS A 67 -14.47 5.05 -14.30
N ASP A 68 -14.38 4.58 -13.05
CA ASP A 68 -14.34 5.46 -11.89
C ASP A 68 -12.89 5.76 -11.48
N ILE A 69 -12.65 7.01 -11.13
CA ILE A 69 -11.36 7.48 -10.61
C ILE A 69 -11.59 8.06 -9.21
N SER A 70 -10.79 7.62 -8.26
CA SER A 70 -10.79 8.18 -6.91
C SER A 70 -9.38 8.49 -6.43
N TYR A 71 -9.28 9.46 -5.53
CA TYR A 71 -8.02 9.98 -5.02
C TYR A 71 -7.99 9.85 -3.50
N HIS A 72 -6.94 9.24 -2.97
CA HIS A 72 -6.79 8.97 -1.55
C HIS A 72 -5.43 9.42 -1.07
N LEU A 73 -5.41 10.35 -0.14
CA LEU A 73 -4.20 10.74 0.58
C LEU A 73 -4.09 9.87 1.83
N THR A 74 -2.91 9.32 2.07
CA THR A 74 -2.63 8.46 3.21
C THR A 74 -1.33 8.89 3.85
N LEU A 75 -1.35 9.08 5.18
CA LEU A 75 -0.16 9.20 6.00
C LEU A 75 -0.07 7.93 6.86
N LYS A 76 1.03 7.19 6.72
CA LYS A 76 1.35 6.02 7.53
C LYS A 76 2.42 6.41 8.53
N VAL A 77 2.09 6.32 9.81
CA VAL A 77 3.01 6.62 10.92
C VAL A 77 3.40 5.30 11.59
N PRO A 78 4.69 5.07 11.91
CA PRO A 78 5.09 3.86 12.59
C PRO A 78 4.48 3.79 13.99
N THR A 79 4.24 2.56 14.46
CA THR A 79 3.92 2.27 15.85
C THR A 79 5.10 1.60 16.55
N ILE A 80 4.93 1.18 17.78
CA ILE A 80 5.96 0.41 18.53
C ILE A 80 6.20 -0.95 17.86
N ASP A 81 5.17 -1.56 17.26
CA ASP A 81 5.29 -2.79 16.49
C ASP A 81 5.71 -2.42 15.05
N GLU A 82 6.89 -2.90 14.62
CA GLU A 82 7.50 -2.58 13.32
C GLU A 82 6.61 -2.93 12.12
N ASP A 83 5.74 -3.93 12.25
CA ASP A 83 4.84 -4.39 11.19
C ASP A 83 3.48 -3.67 11.21
N THR A 84 3.23 -2.85 12.22
CA THR A 84 1.95 -2.15 12.42
C THR A 84 2.12 -0.65 12.22
N HIS A 85 1.14 -0.04 11.54
CA HIS A 85 1.12 1.39 11.26
C HIS A 85 -0.21 1.99 11.63
N LEU A 86 -0.17 3.21 12.17
CA LEU A 86 -1.34 4.05 12.23
C LEU A 86 -1.50 4.77 10.89
N GLU A 87 -2.59 4.49 10.20
CA GLU A 87 -2.91 5.11 8.91
C GLU A 87 -3.98 6.19 9.09
N TYR A 88 -3.69 7.36 8.56
CA TYR A 88 -4.64 8.47 8.39
C TYR A 88 -5.05 8.51 6.94
N HIS A 89 -6.36 8.58 6.66
CA HIS A 89 -6.90 8.57 5.31
C HIS A 89 -7.76 9.79 5.06
N GLU A 90 -7.53 10.45 3.94
CA GLU A 90 -8.35 11.54 3.42
C GLU A 90 -8.70 11.24 1.96
N ARG A 91 -9.96 11.42 1.59
CA ARG A 91 -10.40 11.39 0.19
C ARG A 91 -10.26 12.79 -0.37
N LEU A 92 -9.58 12.90 -1.52
CA LEU A 92 -9.38 14.19 -2.20
C LEU A 92 -10.33 14.30 -3.38
N ASP A 93 -10.66 15.53 -3.73
CA ASP A 93 -11.22 15.86 -5.02
C ASP A 93 -10.10 15.99 -6.08
N GLU A 94 -10.49 16.15 -7.37
CA GLU A 94 -9.52 16.25 -8.47
C GLU A 94 -8.64 17.51 -8.35
N LYS A 95 -9.18 18.63 -7.87
CA LYS A 95 -8.45 19.88 -7.71
C LYS A 95 -7.35 19.74 -6.63
N GLU A 96 -7.69 19.16 -5.50
CA GLU A 96 -6.76 18.88 -4.40
C GLU A 96 -5.67 17.90 -4.83
N MET A 97 -6.06 16.83 -5.55
CA MET A 97 -5.10 15.89 -6.14
C MET A 97 -4.11 16.60 -7.05
N ARG A 98 -4.59 17.44 -7.97
CA ARG A 98 -3.73 18.20 -8.89
C ARG A 98 -2.80 19.17 -8.17
N LEU A 99 -3.29 19.85 -7.13
CA LEU A 99 -2.47 20.74 -6.30
C LEU A 99 -1.33 19.99 -5.63
N LEU A 100 -1.58 18.80 -5.11
CA LEU A 100 -0.53 17.99 -4.50
C LEU A 100 0.41 17.39 -5.54
N ALA A 101 -0.14 16.73 -6.58
CA ALA A 101 0.67 15.98 -7.55
C ALA A 101 1.58 16.88 -8.40
N TYR A 102 1.12 18.07 -8.78
CA TYR A 102 1.86 18.96 -9.70
C TYR A 102 2.50 20.16 -9.01
N ASN A 103 1.93 20.63 -7.92
CA ASN A 103 2.40 21.83 -7.22
C ASN A 103 3.03 21.52 -5.85
N ASN A 104 3.07 20.25 -5.42
CA ASN A 104 3.58 19.82 -4.12
C ASN A 104 2.86 20.52 -2.93
N LYS A 105 1.61 20.91 -3.11
CA LYS A 105 0.82 21.60 -2.11
C LYS A 105 -0.16 20.65 -1.46
N LEU A 106 0.05 20.34 -0.18
CA LEU A 106 -0.88 19.54 0.61
C LEU A 106 -2.23 20.26 0.75
N PRO A 107 -3.35 19.53 0.57
CA PRO A 107 -4.66 20.05 0.91
C PRO A 107 -4.75 20.32 2.42
N HIS A 108 -5.68 21.21 2.82
CA HIS A 108 -5.92 21.44 4.25
C HIS A 108 -6.59 20.23 4.88
N GLY A 109 -6.09 19.78 6.03
CA GLY A 109 -6.63 18.62 6.75
C GLY A 109 -5.68 18.08 7.80
N GLU A 110 -6.10 17.03 8.48
CA GLU A 110 -5.33 16.39 9.56
C GLU A 110 -3.96 15.90 9.06
N ILE A 111 -3.89 15.34 7.84
CA ILE A 111 -2.63 14.88 7.25
C ILE A 111 -1.66 16.03 7.03
N ALA A 112 -2.14 17.19 6.58
CA ALA A 112 -1.28 18.38 6.40
C ALA A 112 -0.75 18.88 7.75
N GLU A 113 -1.59 18.91 8.79
CA GLU A 113 -1.19 19.28 10.15
C GLU A 113 -0.10 18.36 10.69
N LEU A 114 -0.30 17.04 10.59
CA LEU A 114 0.67 16.03 11.01
C LEU A 114 1.97 16.11 10.21
N THR A 115 1.88 16.37 8.90
CA THR A 115 3.06 16.52 8.04
C THR A 115 3.83 17.79 8.37
N SER A 116 3.17 18.84 8.88
CA SER A 116 3.81 20.11 9.25
C SER A 116 4.86 19.95 10.35
N ILE A 117 4.71 18.98 11.24
CA ILE A 117 5.69 18.61 12.29
C ILE A 117 7.04 18.24 11.67
N HIS A 118 7.03 17.72 10.43
CA HIS A 118 8.22 17.34 9.67
C HIS A 118 8.73 18.43 8.73
N GLY A 119 8.22 19.68 8.82
CA GLY A 119 8.65 20.81 8.00
C GLY A 119 7.61 21.31 6.98
N GLY A 120 6.49 20.61 6.83
CA GLY A 120 5.29 21.05 6.08
C GLY A 120 5.39 21.15 4.57
N LYS A 121 6.58 21.40 4.00
CA LYS A 121 6.82 21.38 2.55
C LYS A 121 7.11 19.98 2.10
N VAL A 122 6.41 19.52 1.08
CA VAL A 122 6.63 18.19 0.49
C VAL A 122 7.00 18.30 -0.98
N GLN A 123 7.67 17.30 -1.48
CA GLN A 123 7.98 17.13 -2.90
C GLN A 123 7.72 15.68 -3.32
N LEU A 124 7.34 15.51 -4.57
CA LEU A 124 7.20 14.18 -5.17
C LEU A 124 8.57 13.51 -5.24
N VAL A 125 8.67 12.32 -4.69
CA VAL A 125 9.93 11.56 -4.63
C VAL A 125 9.90 10.29 -5.44
N ASN A 126 8.70 9.74 -5.66
CA ASN A 126 8.55 8.50 -6.42
C ASN A 126 7.13 8.29 -6.92
N VAL A 127 7.01 7.59 -8.06
CA VAL A 127 5.72 7.13 -8.61
C VAL A 127 5.83 5.66 -8.96
N ILE A 128 4.90 4.86 -8.50
CA ILE A 128 4.77 3.45 -8.89
C ILE A 128 3.35 3.15 -9.38
N LYS A 129 3.26 2.36 -10.44
CA LYS A 129 1.98 1.78 -10.88
C LYS A 129 1.84 0.39 -10.29
N VAL A 130 0.68 0.09 -9.72
CA VAL A 130 0.36 -1.22 -9.15
C VAL A 130 -0.92 -1.72 -9.80
N ASN A 131 -0.87 -2.90 -10.39
CA ASN A 131 -2.05 -3.66 -10.77
C ASN A 131 -2.27 -4.70 -9.67
N ARG A 132 -3.44 -4.65 -9.00
CA ARG A 132 -3.78 -5.53 -7.88
C ARG A 132 -4.97 -6.41 -8.23
N VAL A 133 -4.84 -7.69 -7.94
CA VAL A 133 -5.94 -8.64 -7.99
C VAL A 133 -6.12 -9.29 -6.62
N PHE A 134 -7.35 -9.59 -6.29
CA PHE A 134 -7.70 -10.24 -5.02
C PHE A 134 -8.13 -11.68 -5.27
N ALA A 135 -7.75 -12.57 -4.37
CA ALA A 135 -8.19 -13.94 -4.32
C ALA A 135 -8.65 -14.30 -2.90
N MET A 136 -9.44 -15.34 -2.78
CA MET A 136 -9.77 -15.94 -1.48
C MET A 136 -8.96 -17.22 -1.31
N TYR A 137 -8.26 -17.35 -0.19
CA TYR A 137 -7.65 -18.58 0.25
C TYR A 137 -8.24 -18.98 1.59
N MET A 138 -8.98 -20.07 1.59
CA MET A 138 -9.86 -20.43 2.71
C MET A 138 -10.83 -19.27 3.02
N ASP A 139 -10.78 -18.70 4.24
CA ASP A 139 -11.60 -17.56 4.67
C ASP A 139 -10.84 -16.22 4.68
N GLN A 140 -9.62 -16.20 4.11
CA GLN A 140 -8.75 -15.02 4.09
C GLN A 140 -8.61 -14.43 2.69
N GLN A 141 -8.79 -13.12 2.58
CA GLN A 141 -8.48 -12.41 1.34
C GLN A 141 -6.96 -12.23 1.23
N VAL A 142 -6.41 -12.66 0.09
CA VAL A 142 -5.05 -12.39 -0.32
C VAL A 142 -5.07 -11.49 -1.56
N PHE A 143 -3.99 -10.76 -1.80
CA PHE A 143 -3.85 -9.95 -3.00
C PHE A 143 -2.52 -10.23 -3.68
N PHE A 144 -2.51 -10.08 -5.00
CA PHE A 144 -1.30 -10.09 -5.82
C PHE A 144 -1.12 -8.71 -6.42
N ASP A 145 0.11 -8.21 -6.35
CA ASP A 145 0.49 -6.92 -6.92
C ASP A 145 1.55 -7.11 -8.01
N ARG A 146 1.21 -6.67 -9.23
CA ARG A 146 2.18 -6.44 -10.30
C ARG A 146 2.57 -4.97 -10.27
N ILE A 147 3.80 -4.70 -9.86
CA ILE A 147 4.33 -3.36 -9.59
C ILE A 147 5.25 -2.95 -10.74
N SER A 148 4.90 -1.86 -11.42
CA SER A 148 5.74 -1.26 -12.47
C SER A 148 6.45 -0.03 -11.93
N HIS A 149 7.78 -0.03 -12.01
CA HIS A 149 8.62 1.08 -11.56
C HIS A 149 9.87 1.18 -12.43
N ARG A 150 10.11 2.35 -13.04
CA ARG A 150 11.30 2.64 -13.88
C ARG A 150 11.59 1.55 -14.92
N GLY A 151 10.54 1.08 -15.61
CA GLY A 151 10.67 0.05 -16.66
C GLY A 151 10.85 -1.38 -16.16
N LYS A 152 10.90 -1.61 -14.86
CA LYS A 152 10.98 -2.94 -14.25
C LYS A 152 9.64 -3.36 -13.66
N ILE A 153 9.39 -4.67 -13.66
CA ILE A 153 8.21 -5.29 -13.07
C ILE A 153 8.63 -6.10 -11.85
N TYR A 154 7.84 -6.01 -10.79
CA TYR A 154 8.01 -6.72 -9.54
C TYR A 154 6.68 -7.33 -9.13
N PHE A 155 6.72 -8.48 -8.47
CA PHE A 155 5.52 -9.16 -7.99
C PHE A 155 5.56 -9.28 -6.47
N GLU A 156 4.41 -9.10 -5.85
CA GLU A 156 4.22 -9.31 -4.41
C GLU A 156 2.88 -10.02 -4.18
N ILE A 157 2.86 -10.94 -3.22
CA ILE A 157 1.63 -11.47 -2.63
C ILE A 157 1.50 -10.90 -1.22
N GLY A 158 0.27 -10.64 -0.77
CA GLY A 158 0.06 -10.16 0.58
C GLY A 158 -1.35 -10.39 1.09
N THR A 159 -1.52 -10.07 2.36
CA THR A 159 -2.83 -10.06 3.04
C THR A 159 -2.88 -8.92 4.04
N ARG A 160 -4.09 -8.45 4.34
CA ARG A 160 -4.34 -7.49 5.41
C ARG A 160 -5.02 -8.16 6.57
N ILE A 161 -4.57 -7.82 7.76
CA ILE A 161 -5.10 -8.34 9.02
C ILE A 161 -5.72 -7.15 9.76
N ASP A 162 -7.03 -7.18 9.88
CA ASP A 162 -7.79 -6.22 10.69
C ASP A 162 -7.59 -6.53 12.17
N GLN A 163 -6.79 -5.74 12.84
CA GLN A 163 -6.48 -5.94 14.28
C GLN A 163 -7.64 -5.55 15.20
N THR A 164 -8.68 -4.92 14.68
CA THR A 164 -9.88 -4.59 15.48
C THR A 164 -10.79 -5.81 15.68
N LYS A 165 -10.61 -6.85 14.86
CA LYS A 165 -11.35 -8.12 14.98
C LYS A 165 -10.59 -9.08 15.89
N ASN A 166 -11.04 -9.17 17.14
CA ASN A 166 -10.43 -10.00 18.17
C ASN A 166 -10.25 -11.47 17.74
N GLY A 167 -9.06 -12.01 17.97
CA GLY A 167 -8.79 -13.44 18.13
C GLY A 167 -8.13 -14.17 16.96
N ASP A 168 -8.08 -13.61 15.75
CA ASP A 168 -7.69 -14.38 14.57
C ASP A 168 -6.32 -14.02 13.94
N THR A 169 -5.60 -13.05 14.50
CA THR A 169 -4.35 -12.54 13.89
C THR A 169 -3.31 -13.65 13.65
N GLU A 170 -3.05 -14.49 14.65
CA GLU A 170 -2.06 -15.57 14.53
C GLU A 170 -2.52 -16.64 13.54
N ARG A 171 -3.79 -17.02 13.58
CA ARG A 171 -4.38 -17.96 12.64
C ARG A 171 -4.24 -17.45 11.20
N LEU A 172 -4.58 -16.18 10.93
CA LEU A 172 -4.47 -15.58 9.60
C LEU A 172 -3.02 -15.49 9.12
N ILE A 173 -2.07 -15.15 10.01
CA ILE A 173 -0.64 -15.19 9.70
C ILE A 173 -0.20 -16.61 9.29
N ASN A 174 -0.59 -17.62 10.07
CA ASN A 174 -0.22 -18.99 9.80
C ASN A 174 -0.88 -19.53 8.52
N GLN A 175 -2.11 -19.13 8.24
CA GLN A 175 -2.83 -19.46 7.02
C GLN A 175 -2.13 -18.86 5.78
N PHE A 176 -1.73 -17.60 5.83
CA PHE A 176 -0.98 -16.95 4.76
C PHE A 176 0.39 -17.61 4.54
N LYS A 177 1.14 -17.89 5.61
CA LYS A 177 2.42 -18.64 5.53
C LYS A 177 2.20 -20.04 4.98
N GLY A 178 1.12 -20.72 5.39
CA GLY A 178 0.74 -22.04 4.90
C GLY A 178 0.43 -22.06 3.41
N LEU A 179 -0.16 -20.99 2.86
CA LEU A 179 -0.34 -20.84 1.40
C LEU A 179 1.03 -20.85 0.69
N LEU A 180 1.98 -20.03 1.15
CA LEU A 180 3.31 -19.96 0.54
C LEU A 180 4.09 -21.28 0.67
N ASN A 181 4.01 -21.94 1.81
CA ASN A 181 4.68 -23.22 2.06
C ASN A 181 4.19 -24.34 1.11
N LYS A 182 2.96 -24.28 0.58
CA LYS A 182 2.48 -25.23 -0.45
C LYS A 182 3.29 -25.19 -1.74
N PHE A 183 4.01 -24.11 -1.96
CA PHE A 183 4.86 -23.86 -3.14
C PHE A 183 6.34 -23.80 -2.74
N ASP A 184 6.71 -24.36 -1.58
CA ASP A 184 8.07 -24.37 -1.05
C ASP A 184 8.67 -22.97 -0.81
N ILE A 185 7.79 -21.96 -0.64
CA ILE A 185 8.18 -20.56 -0.42
C ILE A 185 8.18 -20.27 1.08
N ILE A 186 9.35 -19.93 1.63
CA ILE A 186 9.49 -19.48 3.00
C ILE A 186 9.12 -17.99 3.08
N PHE A 187 8.12 -17.66 3.90
CA PHE A 187 7.70 -16.27 4.08
C PHE A 187 8.84 -15.37 4.57
N LYS A 188 9.03 -14.27 3.86
CA LYS A 188 9.89 -13.15 4.25
C LYS A 188 9.15 -11.85 4.02
N GLN A 189 9.02 -11.02 5.05
CA GLN A 189 8.36 -9.73 4.94
C GLN A 189 9.05 -8.87 3.87
N ALA A 190 8.28 -8.41 2.87
CA ALA A 190 8.80 -7.55 1.83
C ALA A 190 9.10 -6.15 2.39
N GLU A 191 10.18 -5.55 1.91
CA GLU A 191 10.52 -4.17 2.24
C GLU A 191 9.40 -3.20 1.82
N ARG A 192 9.21 -2.13 2.59
CA ARG A 192 8.20 -1.11 2.25
C ARG A 192 8.49 -0.49 0.89
N ARG A 193 7.45 -0.31 0.07
CA ARG A 193 7.58 0.27 -1.28
C ARG A 193 8.14 1.68 -1.27
N SER A 194 7.82 2.47 -0.24
CA SER A 194 8.39 3.80 -0.04
C SER A 194 9.90 3.79 0.21
N VAL A 195 10.46 2.66 0.62
CA VAL A 195 11.91 2.44 0.82
C VAL A 195 12.51 1.73 -0.38
N LYS A 196 11.95 0.60 -0.79
CA LYS A 196 12.45 -0.25 -1.88
C LYS A 196 12.60 0.47 -3.23
N PHE A 197 11.70 1.41 -3.52
CA PHE A 197 11.64 2.11 -4.81
C PHE A 197 12.12 3.57 -4.73
N ARG A 198 13.10 3.86 -3.90
CA ARG A 198 13.75 5.20 -3.82
C ARG A 198 14.69 5.52 -4.98
#